data_14a1e9b3f70efd78fa4868f217dbc9f8
#
_entry.id   14a1e9b3f70efd78fa4868f217dbc9f8
#
_cell.length_a   1.000
_cell.length_b   1.000
_cell.length_c   1.000
_cell.angle_alpha   90.00
_cell.angle_beta   90.00
_cell.angle_gamma   90.00
#
_symmetry.space_group_name_H-M   'P 1'
#
loop_
_entity.id
_entity.type
_entity.pdbx_description
1 polymer ?
#
loop_
_entity_poly.entity_id
_entity_poly.type
_entity_poly.pdbx_seq_one_letter_code
_entity_poly.pdbx_strand_id
1 'polypeptide(L)'
;MSSSLPSLLDVELFTDRKEHECFDLYRAQSKPPHHIGPEPYEGFYVLTRHSDVWEAATNTEKFKSGLGTQIANKRAEGSGAPSVHNADAPYHRHLRDFGRRALAQPLLDIRRPRIREIVRSVILAAPKNEEFDFVERVALEIPMTVFGEVLGIPAEDRAKLVRAANTMSSVLATPDEQDRCRSELFSYFRELAAERRRQPGDDVASVLVSPNDS
;
A
#
# COMPACT_ATOMS: atom_id res chain seq x y z
N MET A 1 30.80 4.45 27.59
CA MET A 1 29.63 5.35 27.45
C MET A 1 28.71 4.70 26.40
N SER A 2 27.59 4.14 26.83
CA SER A 2 26.61 3.58 25.90
C SER A 2 25.88 4.80 25.27
N SER A 3 26.30 5.19 24.06
CA SER A 3 25.54 6.17 23.30
C SER A 3 24.19 5.54 22.99
N SER A 4 23.12 6.16 23.46
CA SER A 4 21.77 5.75 23.08
C SER A 4 21.62 5.82 21.57
N LEU A 5 21.02 4.79 20.96
CA LEU A 5 20.73 4.81 19.52
C LEU A 5 19.77 5.97 19.20
N PRO A 6 19.92 6.63 18.05
CA PRO A 6 18.98 7.66 17.59
C PRO A 6 17.56 7.11 17.51
N SER A 7 16.56 7.95 17.76
CA SER A 7 15.16 7.54 17.64
C SER A 7 14.72 7.48 16.18
N LEU A 8 14.23 6.35 15.73
CA LEU A 8 13.63 6.21 14.38
C LEU A 8 12.22 6.83 14.28
N LEU A 9 11.69 7.40 15.38
CA LEU A 9 10.47 8.20 15.38
C LEU A 9 10.74 9.69 15.15
N ASP A 10 12.02 10.08 15.06
CA ASP A 10 12.42 11.43 14.76
C ASP A 10 12.33 11.71 13.26
N VAL A 11 11.38 12.55 12.87
CA VAL A 11 11.12 12.90 11.48
C VAL A 11 12.29 13.68 10.86
N GLU A 12 13.02 14.46 11.64
CA GLU A 12 14.17 15.25 11.17
C GLU A 12 15.30 14.36 10.65
N LEU A 13 15.44 13.15 11.21
CA LEU A 13 16.39 12.15 10.75
C LEU A 13 16.22 11.81 9.26
N PHE A 14 14.98 11.72 8.80
CA PHE A 14 14.65 11.41 7.41
C PHE A 14 14.67 12.64 6.50
N THR A 15 14.30 13.80 7.02
CA THR A 15 14.34 15.07 6.30
C THR A 15 15.79 15.46 5.97
N ASP A 16 16.71 15.26 6.90
CA ASP A 16 18.13 15.54 6.74
C ASP A 16 18.91 14.45 5.97
N ARG A 17 18.24 13.38 5.55
CA ARG A 17 18.84 12.21 4.89
C ARG A 17 19.95 11.53 5.72
N LYS A 18 19.80 11.53 7.05
CA LYS A 18 20.73 10.88 8.00
C LYS A 18 20.28 9.46 8.39
N GLU A 19 19.17 8.98 7.82
CA GLU A 19 18.61 7.66 8.10
C GLU A 19 19.61 6.52 7.85
N HIS A 20 20.44 6.62 6.82
CA HIS A 20 21.44 5.59 6.51
C HIS A 20 22.54 5.48 7.57
N GLU A 21 23.04 6.60 8.07
CA GLU A 21 24.00 6.64 9.17
C GLU A 21 23.38 6.03 10.45
N CYS A 22 22.13 6.37 10.70
CA CYS A 22 21.37 5.81 11.80
C CYS A 22 21.21 4.30 11.66
N PHE A 23 20.81 3.81 10.48
CA PHE A 23 20.69 2.37 10.23
C PHE A 23 22.01 1.61 10.36
N ASP A 24 23.14 2.24 10.06
CA ASP A 24 24.47 1.63 10.29
C ASP A 24 24.74 1.42 11.78
N LEU A 25 24.35 2.36 12.64
CA LEU A 25 24.46 2.21 14.09
C LEU A 25 23.58 1.07 14.61
N TYR A 26 22.34 0.95 14.09
CA TYR A 26 21.45 -0.17 14.41
C TYR A 26 22.00 -1.50 13.92
N ARG A 27 22.59 -1.54 12.72
CA ARG A 27 23.16 -2.74 12.10
C ARG A 27 24.40 -3.23 12.85
N ALA A 28 25.15 -2.34 13.47
CA ALA A 28 26.33 -2.65 14.27
C ALA A 28 25.98 -3.36 15.60
N GLN A 29 24.73 -3.33 16.05
CA GLN A 29 24.32 -4.03 17.27
C GLN A 29 24.40 -5.54 17.11
N SER A 30 24.73 -6.27 18.15
CA SER A 30 24.83 -7.74 18.13
C SER A 30 23.47 -8.45 17.92
N LYS A 31 22.38 -7.81 18.34
CA LYS A 31 20.98 -8.28 18.20
C LYS A 31 20.12 -7.13 17.72
N PRO A 32 18.95 -7.43 17.11
CA PRO A 32 17.97 -6.39 16.78
C PRO A 32 17.61 -5.56 18.01
N PRO A 33 17.88 -4.25 18.02
CA PRO A 33 17.57 -3.42 19.18
C PRO A 33 16.08 -3.29 19.39
N HIS A 34 15.65 -3.29 20.64
CA HIS A 34 14.30 -2.94 21.03
C HIS A 34 14.23 -1.44 21.28
N HIS A 35 13.37 -0.76 20.54
CA HIS A 35 13.12 0.67 20.69
C HIS A 35 11.86 0.88 21.52
N ILE A 36 11.96 1.71 22.55
CA ILE A 36 10.83 2.12 23.38
C ILE A 36 10.51 3.56 22.99
N GLY A 37 9.35 3.77 22.36
CA GLY A 37 8.89 5.10 21.99
C GLY A 37 7.99 5.73 23.05
N PRO A 38 7.71 7.04 22.93
CA PRO A 38 6.67 7.69 23.72
C PRO A 38 5.28 7.18 23.30
N GLU A 39 4.29 7.34 24.18
CA GLU A 39 2.90 7.12 23.81
C GLU A 39 2.54 7.91 22.52
N PRO A 40 1.74 7.36 21.60
CA PRO A 40 1.04 6.06 21.66
C PRO A 40 1.84 4.87 21.13
N TYR A 41 3.15 5.02 20.89
CA TYR A 41 3.97 3.97 20.32
C TYR A 41 4.33 2.93 21.38
N GLU A 42 3.93 1.70 21.16
CA GLU A 42 4.47 0.56 21.90
C GLU A 42 5.92 0.30 21.49
N GLY A 43 6.67 -0.45 22.29
CA GLY A 43 8.01 -0.87 21.94
C GLY A 43 8.02 -1.73 20.67
N PHE A 44 9.05 -1.57 19.85
CA PHE A 44 9.25 -2.33 18.61
C PHE A 44 10.71 -2.71 18.41
N TYR A 45 10.94 -3.78 17.65
CA TYR A 45 12.27 -4.20 17.26
C TYR A 45 12.64 -3.62 15.89
N VAL A 46 13.90 -3.21 15.75
CA VAL A 46 14.43 -2.65 14.51
C VAL A 46 15.29 -3.69 13.79
N LEU A 47 14.84 -4.13 12.63
CA LEU A 47 15.53 -5.12 11.80
C LEU A 47 16.25 -4.40 10.67
N THR A 48 17.60 -4.46 10.66
CA THR A 48 18.43 -3.77 9.65
C THR A 48 19.36 -4.72 8.90
N ARG A 49 19.44 -6.00 9.30
CA ARG A 49 20.23 -7.01 8.61
C ARG A 49 19.35 -7.77 7.64
N HIS A 50 19.89 -8.10 6.48
CA HIS A 50 19.16 -8.85 5.46
C HIS A 50 18.55 -10.15 5.98
N SER A 51 19.33 -10.94 6.77
CA SER A 51 18.86 -12.19 7.35
C SER A 51 17.62 -12.02 8.24
N ASP A 52 17.63 -11.00 9.10
CA ASP A 52 16.56 -10.72 10.05
C ASP A 52 15.30 -10.23 9.33
N VAL A 53 15.48 -9.34 8.34
CA VAL A 53 14.39 -8.84 7.48
C VAL A 53 13.80 -9.99 6.66
N TRP A 54 14.65 -10.86 6.11
CA TRP A 54 14.21 -12.02 5.33
C TRP A 54 13.42 -13.00 6.21
N GLU A 55 13.89 -13.31 7.42
CA GLU A 55 13.15 -14.15 8.36
C GLU A 55 11.80 -13.54 8.69
N ALA A 56 11.76 -12.25 9.04
CA ALA A 56 10.51 -11.55 9.37
C ALA A 56 9.51 -11.54 8.20
N ALA A 57 9.99 -11.40 6.97
CA ALA A 57 9.14 -11.38 5.78
C ALA A 57 8.62 -12.76 5.35
N THR A 58 9.32 -13.83 5.70
CA THR A 58 9.00 -15.18 5.21
C THR A 58 8.45 -16.13 6.27
N ASN A 59 8.77 -15.91 7.54
CA ASN A 59 8.31 -16.73 8.65
C ASN A 59 6.94 -16.26 9.17
N THR A 60 5.89 -16.67 8.48
CA THR A 60 4.50 -16.31 8.81
C THR A 60 3.93 -16.99 10.05
N GLU A 61 4.64 -17.98 10.61
CA GLU A 61 4.26 -18.58 11.89
C GLU A 61 4.62 -17.67 13.06
N LYS A 62 5.78 -17.03 12.98
CA LYS A 62 6.36 -16.20 14.02
C LYS A 62 5.94 -14.73 13.91
N PHE A 63 5.87 -14.20 12.68
CA PHE A 63 5.55 -12.80 12.39
C PHE A 63 4.17 -12.69 11.77
N LYS A 64 3.31 -11.91 12.40
CA LYS A 64 1.90 -11.73 12.03
C LYS A 64 1.64 -10.29 11.59
N SER A 65 0.79 -10.13 10.58
CA SER A 65 0.35 -8.82 10.07
C SER A 65 -1.06 -8.43 10.53
N GLY A 66 -1.79 -9.37 11.14
CA GLY A 66 -3.21 -9.21 11.48
C GLY A 66 -3.50 -8.08 12.46
N LEU A 67 -2.55 -7.74 13.32
CA LEU A 67 -2.69 -6.63 14.28
C LEU A 67 -2.29 -5.27 13.71
N GLY A 68 -1.84 -5.22 12.49
CA GLY A 68 -1.44 -3.97 11.81
C GLY A 68 -0.06 -4.08 11.17
N THR A 69 0.22 -3.13 10.29
CA THR A 69 1.46 -3.07 9.51
C THR A 69 2.18 -1.72 9.67
N GLN A 70 1.70 -0.89 10.59
CA GLN A 70 2.28 0.41 10.93
C GLN A 70 2.54 0.49 12.44
N ILE A 71 3.61 1.16 12.83
CA ILE A 71 4.02 1.30 14.24
C ILE A 71 2.93 2.01 15.08
N ALA A 72 2.31 3.06 14.51
CA ALA A 72 1.33 3.88 15.21
C ALA A 72 -0.09 3.30 15.22
N ASN A 73 -0.40 2.36 14.34
CA ASN A 73 -1.76 1.89 14.12
C ASN A 73 -1.89 0.41 14.46
N LYS A 74 -1.75 0.09 15.75
CA LYS A 74 -2.09 -1.25 16.22
C LYS A 74 -3.59 -1.44 16.09
N ARG A 75 -3.97 -2.35 15.26
CA ARG A 75 -5.37 -2.68 15.03
C ARG A 75 -5.91 -3.45 16.24
N ALA A 76 -7.05 -3.03 16.79
CA ALA A 76 -7.71 -3.82 17.80
C ALA A 76 -8.12 -5.18 17.23
N GLU A 77 -7.91 -6.25 17.98
CA GLU A 77 -8.26 -7.60 17.58
C GLU A 77 -9.75 -7.66 17.20
N GLY A 78 -10.06 -8.16 15.99
CA GLY A 78 -11.43 -8.21 15.47
C GLY A 78 -11.98 -6.92 14.85
N SER A 79 -11.19 -5.84 14.72
CA SER A 79 -11.63 -4.60 14.11
C SER A 79 -11.69 -4.69 12.57
N GLY A 80 -12.90 -4.76 12.03
CA GLY A 80 -13.21 -4.69 10.60
C GLY A 80 -12.71 -5.90 9.77
N ALA A 81 -13.06 -5.93 8.49
CA ALA A 81 -12.62 -6.98 7.59
C ALA A 81 -11.11 -6.85 7.29
N PRO A 82 -10.32 -7.90 7.39
CA PRO A 82 -8.92 -7.88 7.02
C PRO A 82 -8.78 -7.68 5.50
N SER A 83 -7.76 -6.93 5.10
CA SER A 83 -7.33 -6.81 3.71
C SER A 83 -6.20 -7.80 3.43
N VAL A 84 -5.84 -7.99 2.15
CA VAL A 84 -4.68 -8.80 1.79
C VAL A 84 -3.38 -8.31 2.44
N HIS A 85 -3.32 -7.03 2.76
CA HIS A 85 -2.16 -6.37 3.35
C HIS A 85 -1.98 -6.69 4.85
N ASN A 86 -3.08 -6.88 5.59
CA ASN A 86 -3.07 -7.09 7.03
C ASN A 86 -3.83 -8.36 7.46
N ALA A 87 -3.88 -9.35 6.59
CA ALA A 87 -4.41 -10.67 6.89
C ALA A 87 -3.27 -11.65 7.19
N ASP A 88 -3.54 -12.63 8.05
CA ASP A 88 -2.67 -13.77 8.29
C ASP A 88 -3.26 -15.04 7.67
N ALA A 89 -2.44 -16.11 7.59
CA ALA A 89 -2.89 -17.41 7.14
C ALA A 89 -3.96 -17.98 8.10
N PRO A 90 -4.97 -18.72 7.58
CA PRO A 90 -5.16 -19.14 6.18
C PRO A 90 -5.86 -18.08 5.31
N TYR A 91 -6.46 -17.05 5.92
CA TYR A 91 -7.31 -16.08 5.22
C TYR A 91 -6.51 -15.22 4.21
N HIS A 92 -5.28 -14.85 4.54
CA HIS A 92 -4.39 -14.15 3.59
C HIS A 92 -4.22 -14.91 2.28
N ARG A 93 -4.04 -16.24 2.33
CA ARG A 93 -3.88 -17.07 1.13
C ARG A 93 -5.14 -17.01 0.26
N HIS A 94 -6.30 -17.11 0.89
CA HIS A 94 -7.58 -17.02 0.19
C HIS A 94 -7.74 -15.66 -0.54
N LEU A 95 -7.51 -14.54 0.16
CA LEU A 95 -7.56 -13.21 -0.46
C LEU A 95 -6.55 -13.05 -1.61
N ARG A 96 -5.34 -13.55 -1.42
CA ARG A 96 -4.28 -13.46 -2.42
C ARG A 96 -4.59 -14.27 -3.68
N ASP A 97 -5.25 -15.40 -3.55
CA ASP A 97 -5.63 -16.24 -4.69
C ASP A 97 -6.69 -15.55 -5.58
N PHE A 98 -7.58 -14.74 -5.02
CA PHE A 98 -8.45 -13.86 -5.80
C PHE A 98 -7.65 -12.86 -6.63
N GLY A 99 -6.72 -12.14 -6.00
CA GLY A 99 -5.87 -11.18 -6.68
C GLY A 99 -5.02 -11.81 -7.79
N ARG A 100 -4.47 -13.00 -7.56
CA ARG A 100 -3.68 -13.74 -8.56
C ARG A 100 -4.50 -14.11 -9.80
N ARG A 101 -5.76 -14.51 -9.64
CA ARG A 101 -6.66 -14.81 -10.78
C ARG A 101 -7.00 -13.54 -11.56
N ALA A 102 -7.33 -12.47 -10.86
CA ALA A 102 -7.69 -11.19 -11.48
C ALA A 102 -6.53 -10.53 -12.23
N LEU A 103 -5.29 -10.80 -11.80
CA LEU A 103 -4.06 -10.28 -12.42
C LEU A 103 -3.27 -11.38 -13.16
N ALA A 104 -3.94 -12.43 -13.62
CA ALA A 104 -3.31 -13.49 -14.38
C ALA A 104 -2.74 -12.96 -15.72
N GLN A 105 -1.60 -13.55 -16.14
CA GLN A 105 -0.86 -13.08 -17.31
C GLN A 105 -1.72 -12.94 -18.59
N PRO A 106 -2.64 -13.85 -18.93
CA PRO A 106 -3.48 -13.68 -20.11
C PRO A 106 -4.36 -12.42 -20.06
N LEU A 107 -4.89 -12.09 -18.88
CA LEU A 107 -5.70 -10.89 -18.69
C LEU A 107 -4.88 -9.59 -18.77
N LEU A 108 -3.63 -9.65 -18.33
CA LEU A 108 -2.69 -8.53 -18.48
C LEU A 108 -2.26 -8.34 -19.92
N ASP A 109 -2.05 -9.41 -20.68
CA ASP A 109 -1.66 -9.35 -22.08
C ASP A 109 -2.73 -8.70 -22.95
N ILE A 110 -4.00 -8.97 -22.70
CA ILE A 110 -5.12 -8.30 -23.37
C ILE A 110 -5.08 -6.77 -23.11
N ARG A 111 -4.70 -6.35 -21.92
CA ARG A 111 -4.64 -4.93 -21.52
C ARG A 111 -3.34 -4.23 -21.91
N ARG A 112 -2.31 -4.95 -22.27
CA ARG A 112 -1.00 -4.40 -22.60
C ARG A 112 -1.02 -3.29 -23.67
N PRO A 113 -1.78 -3.39 -24.79
CA PRO A 113 -1.88 -2.30 -25.76
C PRO A 113 -2.43 -1.02 -25.13
N ARG A 114 -3.48 -1.14 -24.32
CA ARG A 114 -4.11 0.00 -23.66
C ARG A 114 -3.19 0.64 -22.63
N ILE A 115 -2.50 -0.18 -21.82
CA ILE A 115 -1.49 0.32 -20.87
C ILE A 115 -0.38 1.10 -21.60
N ARG A 116 0.09 0.58 -22.73
CA ARG A 116 1.11 1.27 -23.53
C ARG A 116 0.62 2.60 -24.09
N GLU A 117 -0.63 2.67 -24.52
CA GLU A 117 -1.26 3.91 -24.97
C GLU A 117 -1.35 4.95 -23.84
N ILE A 118 -1.78 4.55 -22.65
CA ILE A 118 -1.83 5.40 -21.45
C ILE A 118 -0.44 5.95 -21.13
N VAL A 119 0.56 5.08 -21.03
CA VAL A 119 1.94 5.49 -20.74
C VAL A 119 2.45 6.49 -21.79
N ARG A 120 2.20 6.21 -23.07
CA ARG A 120 2.59 7.09 -24.16
C ARG A 120 1.90 8.45 -24.08
N SER A 121 0.58 8.50 -23.80
CA SER A 121 -0.17 9.74 -23.70
C SER A 121 0.32 10.62 -22.56
N VAL A 122 0.58 10.05 -21.38
CA VAL A 122 1.13 10.79 -20.24
C VAL A 122 2.51 11.36 -20.53
N ILE A 123 3.42 10.55 -21.11
CA ILE A 123 4.77 11.02 -21.46
C ILE A 123 4.72 12.12 -22.52
N LEU A 124 3.84 12.01 -23.53
CA LEU A 124 3.72 13.02 -24.58
C LEU A 124 3.07 14.31 -24.09
N ALA A 125 2.22 14.25 -23.05
CA ALA A 125 1.59 15.41 -22.42
C ALA A 125 2.50 16.15 -21.43
N ALA A 126 3.62 15.51 -20.99
CA ALA A 126 4.56 16.15 -20.10
C ALA A 126 5.24 17.38 -20.76
N PRO A 127 5.51 18.45 -20.01
CA PRO A 127 6.20 19.63 -20.50
C PRO A 127 7.57 19.26 -21.12
N LYS A 128 7.95 19.93 -22.22
CA LYS A 128 9.18 19.59 -22.98
C LYS A 128 10.30 20.61 -22.82
N ASN A 129 9.95 21.86 -22.53
CA ASN A 129 10.89 22.98 -22.57
C ASN A 129 10.91 23.78 -21.27
N GLU A 130 10.37 23.23 -20.20
CA GLU A 130 10.33 23.85 -18.87
C GLU A 130 10.54 22.81 -17.78
N GLU A 131 11.01 23.23 -16.63
CA GLU A 131 11.11 22.38 -15.45
C GLU A 131 9.71 22.06 -14.92
N PHE A 132 9.50 20.82 -14.52
CA PHE A 132 8.24 20.35 -13.92
C PHE A 132 8.48 19.26 -12.88
N ASP A 133 7.54 19.06 -11.99
CA ASP A 133 7.56 17.93 -11.05
C ASP A 133 7.26 16.62 -11.79
N PHE A 134 8.31 15.83 -12.01
CA PHE A 134 8.22 14.54 -12.69
C PHE A 134 7.36 13.54 -11.89
N VAL A 135 7.40 13.61 -10.56
CA VAL A 135 6.62 12.71 -9.71
C VAL A 135 5.14 12.97 -9.92
N GLU A 136 4.73 14.23 -9.82
CA GLU A 136 3.33 14.62 -10.00
C GLU A 136 2.82 14.35 -11.42
N ARG A 137 3.60 14.76 -12.43
CA ARG A 137 3.14 14.75 -13.82
C ARG A 137 3.28 13.43 -14.55
N VAL A 138 4.16 12.56 -14.09
CA VAL A 138 4.47 11.29 -14.78
C VAL A 138 4.41 10.09 -13.84
N ALA A 139 5.19 10.13 -12.75
CA ALA A 139 5.38 8.94 -11.93
C ALA A 139 4.13 8.53 -11.13
N LEU A 140 3.29 9.49 -10.74
CA LEU A 140 1.98 9.22 -10.11
C LEU A 140 0.87 9.01 -11.15
N GLU A 141 0.86 9.79 -12.22
CA GLU A 141 -0.22 9.76 -13.23
C GLU A 141 -0.31 8.40 -13.95
N ILE A 142 0.83 7.83 -14.35
CA ILE A 142 0.87 6.55 -15.06
C ILE A 142 0.24 5.42 -14.24
N PRO A 143 0.76 5.07 -13.03
CA PRO A 143 0.21 3.95 -12.29
C PRO A 143 -1.24 4.18 -11.87
N MET A 144 -1.62 5.41 -11.55
CA MET A 144 -2.99 5.71 -11.12
C MET A 144 -3.99 5.56 -12.27
N THR A 145 -3.63 6.02 -13.47
CA THR A 145 -4.47 5.85 -14.66
C THR A 145 -4.57 4.37 -15.06
N VAL A 146 -3.44 3.65 -15.06
CA VAL A 146 -3.41 2.22 -15.36
C VAL A 146 -4.21 1.41 -14.33
N PHE A 147 -4.06 1.72 -13.05
CA PHE A 147 -4.80 1.05 -11.99
C PHE A 147 -6.31 1.29 -12.13
N GLY A 148 -6.72 2.54 -12.36
CA GLY A 148 -8.12 2.88 -12.60
C GLY A 148 -8.70 2.15 -13.82
N GLU A 149 -7.97 2.10 -14.92
CA GLU A 149 -8.38 1.37 -16.13
C GLU A 149 -8.53 -0.13 -15.89
N VAL A 150 -7.53 -0.73 -15.23
CA VAL A 150 -7.51 -2.17 -14.94
C VAL A 150 -8.64 -2.58 -13.99
N LEU A 151 -8.98 -1.73 -13.02
CA LEU A 151 -10.09 -1.96 -12.09
C LEU A 151 -11.46 -1.61 -12.66
N GLY A 152 -11.53 -0.96 -13.83
CA GLY A 152 -12.79 -0.47 -14.39
C GLY A 152 -13.35 0.77 -13.68
N ILE A 153 -12.48 1.59 -13.09
CA ILE A 153 -12.85 2.86 -12.43
C ILE A 153 -13.02 3.95 -13.49
N PRO A 154 -14.18 4.63 -13.58
CA PRO A 154 -14.38 5.77 -14.45
C PRO A 154 -13.32 6.86 -14.28
N ALA A 155 -12.93 7.52 -15.37
CA ALA A 155 -11.84 8.49 -15.35
C ALA A 155 -12.11 9.67 -14.39
N GLU A 156 -13.36 10.10 -14.30
CA GLU A 156 -13.84 11.18 -13.43
C GLU A 156 -13.68 10.87 -11.94
N ASP A 157 -13.71 9.61 -11.54
CA ASP A 157 -13.62 9.20 -10.14
C ASP A 157 -12.17 9.01 -9.67
N ARG A 158 -11.24 8.77 -10.60
CA ARG A 158 -9.85 8.36 -10.28
C ARG A 158 -9.15 9.36 -9.37
N ALA A 159 -9.22 10.65 -9.70
CA ALA A 159 -8.57 11.69 -8.90
C ALA A 159 -9.11 11.78 -7.46
N LYS A 160 -10.42 11.57 -7.27
CA LYS A 160 -11.04 11.56 -5.94
C LYS A 160 -10.53 10.37 -5.11
N LEU A 161 -10.50 9.18 -5.70
CA LEU A 161 -10.05 7.96 -5.02
C LEU A 161 -8.56 8.00 -4.66
N VAL A 162 -7.73 8.58 -5.53
CA VAL A 162 -6.31 8.80 -5.24
C VAL A 162 -6.12 9.72 -4.04
N ARG A 163 -6.83 10.85 -3.99
CA ARG A 163 -6.76 11.75 -2.84
C ARG A 163 -7.21 11.07 -1.55
N ALA A 164 -8.31 10.32 -1.59
CA ALA A 164 -8.79 9.59 -0.43
C ALA A 164 -7.78 8.51 0.04
N ALA A 165 -7.17 7.78 -0.88
CA ALA A 165 -6.15 6.77 -0.56
C ALA A 165 -4.88 7.40 0.06
N ASN A 166 -4.43 8.53 -0.49
CA ASN A 166 -3.27 9.26 0.04
C ASN A 166 -3.56 9.81 1.44
N THR A 167 -4.74 10.41 1.67
CA THR A 167 -5.13 10.89 3.00
C THR A 167 -5.24 9.74 4.01
N MET A 168 -5.84 8.62 3.62
CA MET A 168 -5.94 7.43 4.47
C MET A 168 -4.57 6.89 4.91
N SER A 169 -3.54 7.04 4.07
CA SER A 169 -2.18 6.54 4.34
C SER A 169 -1.24 7.60 4.90
N SER A 170 -1.68 8.85 5.00
CA SER A 170 -0.83 9.97 5.43
C SER A 170 -0.67 9.99 6.94
N VAL A 171 0.57 10.07 7.42
CA VAL A 171 0.88 10.28 8.84
C VAL A 171 0.56 11.72 9.31
N LEU A 172 0.30 12.63 8.37
CA LEU A 172 -0.07 14.02 8.67
C LEU A 172 -1.60 14.21 8.78
N ALA A 173 -2.39 13.24 8.34
CA ALA A 173 -3.84 13.28 8.44
C ALA A 173 -4.29 12.85 9.85
N THR A 174 -5.33 13.49 10.34
CA THR A 174 -5.94 13.11 11.61
C THR A 174 -6.63 11.74 11.52
N PRO A 175 -6.81 11.02 12.63
CA PRO A 175 -7.55 9.75 12.63
C PRO A 175 -8.96 9.86 12.02
N ASP A 176 -9.67 10.94 12.30
CA ASP A 176 -11.01 11.19 11.76
C ASP A 176 -10.99 11.38 10.24
N GLU A 177 -9.99 12.08 9.70
CA GLU A 177 -9.80 12.23 8.25
C GLU A 177 -9.47 10.89 7.60
N GLN A 178 -8.59 10.11 8.19
CA GLN A 178 -8.25 8.78 7.71
C GLN A 178 -9.47 7.85 7.68
N ASP A 179 -10.29 7.86 8.75
CA ASP A 179 -11.49 7.02 8.86
C ASP A 179 -12.59 7.45 7.88
N ARG A 180 -12.76 8.75 7.67
CA ARG A 180 -13.68 9.27 6.65
C ARG A 180 -13.25 8.83 5.25
N CYS A 181 -11.99 9.02 4.89
CA CYS A 181 -11.46 8.60 3.58
C CYS A 181 -11.53 7.09 3.39
N ARG A 182 -11.26 6.32 4.45
CA ARG A 182 -11.46 4.86 4.44
C ARG A 182 -12.90 4.48 4.14
N SER A 183 -13.85 5.12 4.81
CA SER A 183 -15.28 4.87 4.63
C SER A 183 -15.75 5.22 3.22
N GLU A 184 -15.27 6.33 2.65
CA GLU A 184 -15.53 6.71 1.26
C GLU A 184 -15.02 5.67 0.27
N LEU A 185 -13.77 5.21 0.42
CA LEU A 185 -13.18 4.18 -0.44
C LEU A 185 -13.97 2.86 -0.37
N PHE A 186 -14.30 2.40 0.83
CA PHE A 186 -15.07 1.18 1.00
C PHE A 186 -16.49 1.28 0.43
N SER A 187 -17.13 2.46 0.54
CA SER A 187 -18.45 2.67 -0.07
C SER A 187 -18.37 2.60 -1.57
N TYR A 188 -17.42 3.32 -2.17
CA TYR A 188 -17.20 3.32 -3.61
C TYR A 188 -16.97 1.91 -4.17
N PHE A 189 -16.05 1.16 -3.57
CA PHE A 189 -15.76 -0.19 -4.05
C PHE A 189 -16.90 -1.19 -3.81
N ARG A 190 -17.74 -0.99 -2.79
CA ARG A 190 -18.97 -1.78 -2.63
C ARG A 190 -19.98 -1.48 -3.74
N GLU A 191 -20.14 -0.23 -4.11
CA GLU A 191 -21.03 0.19 -5.19
C GLU A 191 -20.54 -0.35 -6.54
N LEU A 192 -19.24 -0.21 -6.83
CA LEU A 192 -18.61 -0.78 -8.02
C LEU A 192 -18.79 -2.29 -8.08
N ALA A 193 -18.55 -2.99 -6.98
CA ALA A 193 -18.76 -4.44 -6.90
C ALA A 193 -20.22 -4.85 -7.14
N ALA A 194 -21.17 -4.08 -6.60
CA ALA A 194 -22.60 -4.33 -6.83
C ALA A 194 -23.00 -4.08 -8.30
N GLU A 195 -22.44 -3.06 -8.92
CA GLU A 195 -22.63 -2.79 -10.34
C GLU A 195 -22.07 -3.92 -11.21
N ARG A 196 -20.82 -4.34 -10.97
CA ARG A 196 -20.17 -5.40 -11.74
C ARG A 196 -20.82 -6.77 -11.57
N ARG A 197 -21.47 -7.04 -10.44
CA ARG A 197 -22.32 -8.24 -10.29
C ARG A 197 -23.56 -8.22 -11.19
N ARG A 198 -24.13 -7.03 -11.44
CA ARG A 198 -25.31 -6.87 -12.31
C ARG A 198 -24.93 -6.79 -13.79
N GLN A 199 -23.81 -6.12 -14.08
CA GLN A 199 -23.31 -5.88 -15.42
C GLN A 199 -21.80 -6.14 -15.45
N PRO A 200 -21.37 -7.40 -15.61
CA PRO A 200 -19.95 -7.72 -15.71
C PRO A 200 -19.32 -7.04 -16.93
N GLY A 201 -18.18 -6.41 -16.69
CA GLY A 201 -17.31 -5.87 -17.72
C GLY A 201 -16.08 -6.76 -17.93
N ASP A 202 -15.11 -6.23 -18.68
CA ASP A 202 -13.83 -6.87 -18.93
C ASP A 202 -12.71 -6.35 -18.00
N ASP A 203 -13.09 -5.90 -16.81
CA ASP A 203 -12.21 -5.34 -15.80
C ASP A 203 -11.94 -6.32 -14.63
N VAL A 204 -10.93 -5.99 -13.83
CA VAL A 204 -10.54 -6.78 -12.66
C VAL A 204 -11.65 -6.82 -11.61
N ALA A 205 -12.42 -5.72 -11.44
CA ALA A 205 -13.53 -5.71 -10.49
C ALA A 205 -14.58 -6.79 -10.86
N SER A 206 -14.89 -6.93 -12.14
CA SER A 206 -15.79 -7.99 -12.64
C SER A 206 -15.26 -9.39 -12.35
N VAL A 207 -13.97 -9.63 -12.56
CA VAL A 207 -13.34 -10.92 -12.23
C VAL A 207 -13.40 -11.23 -10.74
N LEU A 208 -13.16 -10.20 -9.89
CA LEU A 208 -13.16 -10.36 -8.42
C LEU A 208 -14.56 -10.66 -7.85
N VAL A 209 -15.62 -10.17 -8.49
CA VAL A 209 -17.00 -10.35 -8.00
C VAL A 209 -17.74 -11.49 -8.70
N SER A 210 -17.13 -12.10 -9.72
CA SER A 210 -17.72 -13.27 -10.40
C SER A 210 -17.89 -14.42 -9.43
N PRO A 211 -19.02 -15.17 -9.49
CA PRO A 211 -19.16 -16.39 -8.73
C PRO A 211 -18.00 -17.32 -9.03
N ASN A 212 -17.38 -17.88 -7.98
CA ASN A 212 -16.39 -18.93 -8.19
C ASN A 212 -17.09 -20.14 -8.80
N ASP A 213 -16.74 -20.51 -10.01
CA ASP A 213 -16.90 -21.88 -10.47
C ASP A 213 -15.94 -22.70 -9.60
N SER A 214 -16.51 -23.36 -8.58
CA SER A 214 -15.83 -24.22 -7.62
C SER A 214 -15.36 -25.49 -8.26
#